data_abbf7a7411294ada24d5320d60c27168
#
_entry.id   abbf7a7411294ada24d5320d60c27168
#
_cell.length_a   1.000
_cell.length_b   1.000
_cell.length_c   1.000
_cell.angle_alpha   90.00
_cell.angle_beta   90.00
_cell.angle_gamma   90.00
#
_symmetry.space_group_name_H-M   'P 1'
#
loop_
_entity.id
_entity.type
_entity.pdbx_description
1 polymer ?
#
loop_
_entity_poly.entity_id
_entity_poly.type
_entity_poly.pdbx_seq_one_letter_code
_entity_poly.pdbx_strand_id
1 'polypeptide(L)'
;MTERIIHIEWEGPYSLNQLDTLKDLRKDHGLYQIYGHHPVYGSNVLLYIGQTYGRTFGERIEEHNFGGGSQEDRAHIEVYVGRPKGVTTAPSSDDWRNEINWEEKLLLYVHGPAYNSEHTMELDEADPRVCGARVFNWGCIRALRPEVSGRRWTKAATDEVNAYKVYEMP
;
A
#
# COMPACT_ATOMS: atom_id res chain seq x y z
N MET A 1 9.57 4.43 21.69
CA MET A 1 9.17 3.51 20.59
C MET A 1 10.09 3.80 19.42
N THR A 2 10.80 2.81 18.90
CA THR A 2 11.75 3.03 17.80
C THR A 2 10.94 3.16 16.50
N GLU A 3 11.10 4.28 15.80
CA GLU A 3 10.46 4.49 14.50
C GLU A 3 11.05 3.53 13.47
N ARG A 4 10.18 2.86 12.69
CA ARG A 4 10.56 2.01 11.58
C ARG A 4 10.28 2.74 10.26
N ILE A 5 11.33 3.07 9.54
CA ILE A 5 11.24 3.73 8.23
C ILE A 5 11.27 2.67 7.14
N ILE A 6 10.27 2.71 6.25
CA ILE A 6 10.09 1.78 5.15
C ILE A 6 9.98 2.58 3.85
N HIS A 7 10.73 2.18 2.84
CA HIS A 7 10.69 2.80 1.52
C HIS A 7 10.09 1.83 0.52
N ILE A 8 9.13 2.29 -0.29
CA ILE A 8 8.49 1.51 -1.35
C ILE A 8 8.71 2.23 -2.68
N GLU A 9 9.26 1.52 -3.67
CA GLU A 9 9.36 2.00 -5.04
C GLU A 9 8.21 1.46 -5.87
N TRP A 10 7.41 2.35 -6.42
CA TRP A 10 6.26 2.03 -7.25
C TRP A 10 6.59 2.13 -8.73
N GLU A 11 6.26 1.09 -9.48
CA GLU A 11 6.42 1.00 -10.93
C GLU A 11 5.09 0.65 -11.59
N GLY A 12 4.89 1.13 -12.80
CA GLY A 12 3.70 0.91 -13.61
C GLY A 12 3.42 2.10 -14.54
N PRO A 13 2.30 2.10 -15.27
CA PRO A 13 1.24 1.07 -15.26
C PRO A 13 1.61 -0.21 -16.00
N TYR A 14 1.13 -1.33 -15.49
CA TYR A 14 1.09 -2.60 -16.20
C TYR A 14 -0.37 -2.92 -16.53
N SER A 15 -0.62 -3.42 -17.74
CA SER A 15 -1.92 -4.01 -18.09
C SER A 15 -2.01 -5.45 -17.60
N LEU A 16 -3.23 -6.01 -17.51
CA LEU A 16 -3.40 -7.42 -17.15
C LEU A 16 -2.68 -8.39 -18.11
N ASN A 17 -2.45 -7.98 -19.35
CA ASN A 17 -1.71 -8.79 -20.34
C ASN A 17 -0.19 -8.80 -20.10
N GLN A 18 0.31 -7.94 -19.23
CA GLN A 18 1.74 -7.84 -18.91
C GLN A 18 2.11 -8.52 -17.58
N LEU A 19 1.15 -9.17 -16.91
CA LEU A 19 1.39 -9.82 -15.61
C LEU A 19 2.46 -10.90 -15.66
N ASP A 20 2.67 -11.54 -16.81
CA ASP A 20 3.74 -12.53 -16.99
C ASP A 20 5.15 -11.91 -16.80
N THR A 21 5.30 -10.61 -17.01
CA THR A 21 6.57 -9.91 -16.76
C THR A 21 6.85 -9.66 -15.28
N LEU A 22 5.87 -9.92 -14.41
CA LEU A 22 5.90 -9.72 -12.96
C LEU A 22 5.94 -11.06 -12.19
N LYS A 23 6.66 -12.06 -12.72
CA LYS A 23 6.75 -13.42 -12.15
C LYS A 23 8.19 -13.82 -11.74
N ASP A 24 9.06 -12.85 -11.49
CA ASP A 24 10.39 -13.11 -10.94
C ASP A 24 10.32 -13.32 -9.42
N LEU A 25 10.51 -14.54 -8.97
CA LEU A 25 10.48 -14.95 -7.57
C LEU A 25 11.49 -14.20 -6.66
N ARG A 26 12.48 -13.53 -7.24
CA ARG A 26 13.49 -12.80 -6.46
C ARG A 26 13.11 -11.38 -6.12
N LYS A 27 12.25 -10.73 -6.93
CA LYS A 27 11.98 -9.30 -6.83
C LYS A 27 10.48 -8.93 -6.88
N ASP A 28 9.63 -9.81 -7.39
CA ASP A 28 8.21 -9.47 -7.65
C ASP A 28 7.33 -9.80 -6.45
N HIS A 29 7.70 -9.22 -5.30
CA HIS A 29 7.00 -9.30 -4.02
C HIS A 29 6.84 -7.91 -3.43
N GLY A 30 5.80 -7.72 -2.64
CA GLY A 30 5.52 -6.46 -1.95
C GLY A 30 4.05 -6.08 -2.04
N LEU A 31 3.79 -4.83 -2.38
CA LEU A 31 2.44 -4.27 -2.48
C LEU A 31 2.05 -4.02 -3.93
N TYR A 32 0.76 -3.98 -4.20
CA TYR A 32 0.27 -3.58 -5.52
C TYR A 32 -0.99 -2.73 -5.40
N GLN A 33 -1.19 -1.84 -6.36
CA GLN A 33 -2.36 -0.99 -6.53
C GLN A 33 -3.06 -1.37 -7.81
N ILE A 34 -4.39 -1.41 -7.78
CA ILE A 34 -5.24 -1.63 -8.95
C ILE A 34 -6.10 -0.40 -9.16
N TYR A 35 -6.06 0.14 -10.37
CA TYR A 35 -6.92 1.23 -10.83
C TYR A 35 -7.86 0.74 -11.90
N GLY A 36 -9.03 1.34 -11.98
CA GLY A 36 -10.02 1.02 -12.99
C GLY A 36 -11.28 1.85 -12.85
N HIS A 37 -12.38 1.36 -13.43
CA HIS A 37 -13.69 1.99 -13.33
C HIS A 37 -14.47 1.48 -12.11
N HIS A 38 -15.07 2.41 -11.37
CA HIS A 38 -15.99 2.10 -10.28
C HIS A 38 -17.36 2.73 -10.59
N PRO A 39 -18.49 2.00 -10.44
CA PRO A 39 -19.81 2.49 -10.82
C PRO A 39 -20.23 3.80 -10.14
N VAL A 40 -19.73 4.06 -8.94
CA VAL A 40 -20.06 5.26 -8.15
C VAL A 40 -18.98 6.33 -8.27
N TYR A 41 -17.71 5.94 -8.22
CA TYR A 41 -16.58 6.89 -8.17
C TYR A 41 -16.02 7.26 -9.53
N GLY A 42 -16.45 6.58 -10.59
CA GLY A 42 -16.04 6.86 -11.97
C GLY A 42 -14.80 6.10 -12.42
N SER A 43 -14.15 6.62 -13.46
CA SER A 43 -13.00 5.98 -14.10
C SER A 43 -11.68 6.34 -13.43
N ASN A 44 -10.71 5.44 -13.55
CA ASN A 44 -9.33 5.64 -13.12
C ASN A 44 -9.18 5.94 -11.61
N VAL A 45 -9.98 5.27 -10.81
CA VAL A 45 -9.94 5.37 -9.35
C VAL A 45 -9.16 4.21 -8.74
N LEU A 46 -8.62 4.41 -7.55
CA LEU A 46 -7.97 3.36 -6.77
C LEU A 46 -9.01 2.35 -6.30
N LEU A 47 -9.03 1.19 -6.94
CA LEU A 47 -9.97 0.12 -6.64
C LEU A 47 -9.48 -0.77 -5.49
N TYR A 48 -8.20 -1.10 -5.50
CA TYR A 48 -7.67 -2.09 -4.58
C TYR A 48 -6.19 -1.83 -4.26
N ILE A 49 -5.82 -2.07 -3.02
CA ILE A 49 -4.44 -2.25 -2.57
C ILE A 49 -4.34 -3.67 -2.02
N GLY A 50 -3.28 -4.38 -2.39
CA GLY A 50 -3.03 -5.71 -1.88
C GLY A 50 -1.54 -5.97 -1.72
N GLN A 51 -1.24 -7.14 -1.18
CA GLN A 51 0.12 -7.58 -0.93
C GLN A 51 0.37 -8.98 -1.51
N THR A 52 1.64 -9.28 -1.75
CA THR A 52 2.10 -10.63 -2.02
C THR A 52 3.43 -10.91 -1.33
N TYR A 53 3.51 -12.08 -0.72
CA TYR A 53 4.70 -12.66 -0.15
C TYR A 53 4.69 -14.18 -0.36
N GLY A 54 5.82 -14.72 -0.85
CA GLY A 54 5.90 -16.15 -1.21
C GLY A 54 5.26 -16.51 -2.55
N ARG A 55 4.63 -15.54 -3.23
CA ARG A 55 4.14 -15.58 -4.60
C ARG A 55 4.55 -14.30 -5.30
N THR A 56 4.57 -14.30 -6.62
CA THR A 56 4.87 -13.12 -7.41
C THR A 56 3.63 -12.24 -7.61
N PHE A 57 3.84 -10.98 -7.98
CA PHE A 57 2.74 -10.08 -8.34
C PHE A 57 1.86 -10.66 -9.45
N GLY A 58 2.49 -11.22 -10.52
CA GLY A 58 1.76 -11.80 -11.63
C GLY A 58 0.82 -12.91 -11.18
N GLU A 59 1.30 -13.88 -10.41
CA GLU A 59 0.50 -14.99 -9.89
C GLU A 59 -0.64 -14.50 -8.97
N ARG A 60 -0.36 -13.55 -8.08
CA ARG A 60 -1.34 -13.07 -7.11
C ARG A 60 -2.45 -12.25 -7.75
N ILE A 61 -2.11 -11.39 -8.70
CA ILE A 61 -3.07 -10.50 -9.36
C ILE A 61 -3.96 -11.29 -10.34
N GLU A 62 -3.42 -12.31 -11.01
CA GLU A 62 -4.20 -13.19 -11.88
C GLU A 62 -5.35 -13.91 -11.16
N GLU A 63 -5.17 -14.24 -9.87
CA GLU A 63 -6.21 -14.87 -9.05
C GLU A 63 -7.40 -13.93 -8.75
N HIS A 64 -7.18 -12.62 -8.81
CA HIS A 64 -8.24 -11.65 -8.57
C HIS A 64 -9.00 -11.33 -9.85
N ASN A 65 -10.31 -11.50 -9.81
CA ASN A 65 -11.16 -11.12 -10.94
C ASN A 65 -11.53 -9.64 -10.87
N PHE A 66 -10.52 -8.76 -11.06
CA PHE A 66 -10.76 -7.33 -11.14
C PHE A 66 -11.51 -7.00 -12.45
N GLY A 67 -12.65 -6.34 -12.35
CA GLY A 67 -13.43 -5.88 -13.49
C GLY A 67 -14.71 -6.64 -13.77
N GLY A 68 -15.21 -7.48 -12.85
CA GLY A 68 -16.61 -7.91 -12.74
C GLY A 68 -17.26 -8.55 -13.96
N GLY A 69 -16.56 -8.87 -15.03
CA GLY A 69 -17.09 -9.69 -16.12
C GLY A 69 -17.12 -9.09 -17.51
N SER A 70 -16.97 -7.79 -17.74
CA SER A 70 -16.84 -7.29 -19.12
C SER A 70 -15.37 -7.24 -19.56
N GLN A 71 -15.13 -7.59 -20.83
CA GLN A 71 -13.80 -7.51 -21.41
C GLN A 71 -13.34 -6.04 -21.54
N GLU A 72 -14.27 -5.12 -21.68
CA GLU A 72 -14.02 -3.67 -21.72
C GLU A 72 -13.54 -3.14 -20.39
N ASP A 73 -14.16 -3.52 -19.27
CA ASP A 73 -13.73 -3.11 -17.94
C ASP A 73 -12.32 -3.60 -17.63
N ARG A 74 -11.98 -4.82 -18.04
CA ARG A 74 -10.64 -5.40 -17.88
C ARG A 74 -9.56 -4.68 -18.70
N ALA A 75 -9.91 -4.14 -19.86
CA ALA A 75 -8.97 -3.41 -20.72
C ALA A 75 -8.50 -2.09 -20.10
N HIS A 76 -9.28 -1.53 -19.16
CA HIS A 76 -8.97 -0.28 -18.47
C HIS A 76 -8.34 -0.47 -17.09
N ILE A 77 -8.00 -1.71 -16.71
CA ILE A 77 -7.30 -1.99 -15.47
C ILE A 77 -5.83 -1.62 -15.61
N GLU A 78 -5.35 -0.80 -14.71
CA GLU A 78 -3.94 -0.46 -14.52
C GLU A 78 -3.43 -1.02 -13.20
N VAL A 79 -2.29 -1.70 -13.28
CA VAL A 79 -1.59 -2.28 -12.13
C VAL A 79 -0.32 -1.49 -11.84
N TYR A 80 -0.10 -1.16 -10.60
CA TYR A 80 1.17 -0.59 -10.12
C TYR A 80 1.71 -1.51 -9.02
N VAL A 81 2.99 -1.85 -9.11
CA VAL A 81 3.66 -2.72 -8.14
C VAL A 81 4.64 -1.94 -7.31
N GLY A 82 4.59 -2.14 -6.00
CA GLY A 82 5.43 -1.48 -5.01
C GLY A 82 6.39 -2.47 -4.37
N ARG A 83 7.70 -2.26 -4.57
CA ARG A 83 8.75 -3.11 -4.01
C ARG A 83 9.39 -2.42 -2.82
N PRO A 84 9.36 -3.01 -1.61
CA PRO A 84 10.08 -2.48 -0.47
C PRO A 84 11.58 -2.37 -0.76
N LYS A 85 12.20 -1.27 -0.32
CA LYS A 85 13.62 -0.96 -0.49
C LYS A 85 14.30 -0.75 0.85
N GLY A 86 15.59 -1.10 0.91
CA GLY A 86 16.47 -0.80 2.05
C GLY A 86 17.89 -0.49 1.61
N VAL A 87 18.66 0.10 2.50
CA VAL A 87 20.09 0.41 2.28
C VAL A 87 21.02 -0.73 2.62
N THR A 88 20.51 -1.79 3.20
CA THR A 88 21.25 -3.00 3.60
C THR A 88 20.63 -4.24 2.96
N THR A 89 21.16 -5.41 3.27
CA THR A 89 20.57 -6.69 2.87
C THR A 89 19.10 -6.76 3.27
N ALA A 90 18.31 -7.48 2.47
CA ALA A 90 16.91 -7.74 2.81
C ALA A 90 16.80 -8.26 4.25
N PRO A 91 15.77 -7.82 4.99
CA PRO A 91 15.47 -8.36 6.31
C PRO A 91 15.25 -9.88 6.26
N SER A 92 15.22 -10.54 7.40
CA SER A 92 14.84 -11.96 7.44
C SER A 92 13.48 -12.16 6.77
N SER A 93 13.19 -13.37 6.32
CA SER A 93 11.92 -13.67 5.63
C SER A 93 10.70 -13.33 6.48
N ASP A 94 10.78 -13.55 7.79
CA ASP A 94 9.67 -13.24 8.71
C ASP A 94 9.54 -11.73 8.97
N ASP A 95 10.64 -11.01 9.09
CA ASP A 95 10.63 -9.56 9.23
C ASP A 95 10.08 -8.91 7.96
N TRP A 96 10.46 -9.39 6.78
CA TRP A 96 9.97 -8.86 5.52
C TRP A 96 8.47 -9.08 5.34
N ARG A 97 7.97 -10.29 5.66
CA ARG A 97 6.52 -10.57 5.67
C ARG A 97 5.77 -9.63 6.60
N ASN A 98 6.29 -9.41 7.80
CA ASN A 98 5.69 -8.52 8.77
C ASN A 98 5.67 -7.08 8.27
N GLU A 99 6.75 -6.60 7.68
CA GLU A 99 6.82 -5.25 7.08
C GLU A 99 5.76 -5.06 6.00
N ILE A 100 5.67 -5.97 5.04
CA ILE A 100 4.64 -5.94 3.98
C ILE A 100 3.22 -5.88 4.57
N ASN A 101 2.95 -6.65 5.62
CA ASN A 101 1.65 -6.63 6.30
C ASN A 101 1.34 -5.27 6.96
N TRP A 102 2.33 -4.64 7.59
CA TRP A 102 2.12 -3.33 8.23
C TRP A 102 1.96 -2.22 7.19
N GLU A 103 2.74 -2.27 6.14
CA GLU A 103 2.64 -1.35 5.00
C GLU A 103 1.24 -1.41 4.39
N GLU A 104 0.73 -2.61 4.09
CA GLU A 104 -0.60 -2.80 3.55
C GLU A 104 -1.67 -2.21 4.45
N LYS A 105 -1.67 -2.55 5.75
CA LYS A 105 -2.64 -2.05 6.73
C LYS A 105 -2.66 -0.53 6.79
N LEU A 106 -1.49 0.11 6.84
CA LEU A 106 -1.38 1.57 6.84
C LEU A 106 -1.91 2.19 5.55
N LEU A 107 -1.53 1.64 4.40
CA LEU A 107 -1.98 2.16 3.12
C LEU A 107 -3.49 1.96 2.92
N LEU A 108 -4.05 0.83 3.32
CA LEU A 108 -5.50 0.57 3.29
C LEU A 108 -6.27 1.57 4.14
N TYR A 109 -5.83 1.75 5.39
CA TYR A 109 -6.48 2.67 6.32
C TYR A 109 -6.47 4.12 5.82
N VAL A 110 -5.32 4.57 5.30
CA VAL A 110 -5.16 5.98 4.89
C VAL A 110 -5.85 6.30 3.57
N HIS A 111 -5.93 5.34 2.65
CA HIS A 111 -6.42 5.60 1.28
C HIS A 111 -7.83 5.06 1.02
N GLY A 112 -8.32 4.09 1.79
CA GLY A 112 -9.67 3.52 1.68
C GLY A 112 -10.03 3.09 0.25
N PRO A 113 -9.31 2.14 -0.39
CA PRO A 113 -9.60 1.74 -1.76
C PRO A 113 -11.02 1.18 -1.89
N ALA A 114 -11.64 1.37 -3.06
CA ALA A 114 -13.08 1.15 -3.24
C ALA A 114 -13.55 -0.31 -3.01
N TYR A 115 -12.69 -1.30 -3.23
CA TYR A 115 -13.03 -2.73 -3.13
C TYR A 115 -12.35 -3.46 -1.97
N ASN A 116 -11.52 -2.78 -1.18
CA ASN A 116 -11.04 -3.37 0.06
C ASN A 116 -12.10 -3.25 1.15
N SER A 117 -12.33 -4.32 1.89
CA SER A 117 -13.26 -4.35 3.03
C SER A 117 -12.56 -4.44 4.38
N GLU A 118 -11.34 -4.98 4.41
CA GLU A 118 -10.55 -5.14 5.63
C GLU A 118 -9.59 -3.96 5.81
N HIS A 119 -9.32 -3.59 7.05
CA HIS A 119 -8.37 -2.54 7.46
C HIS A 119 -8.63 -1.13 6.90
N THR A 120 -9.83 -0.88 6.33
CA THR A 120 -10.19 0.44 5.79
C THR A 120 -10.82 1.36 6.84
N MET A 121 -11.43 0.79 7.89
CA MET A 121 -12.16 1.53 8.93
C MET A 121 -11.43 1.57 10.26
N GLU A 122 -10.56 0.60 10.53
CA GLU A 122 -9.86 0.47 11.80
C GLU A 122 -8.37 0.17 11.58
N LEU A 123 -7.53 0.93 12.24
CA LEU A 123 -6.11 0.62 12.38
C LEU A 123 -5.92 -0.06 13.74
N ASP A 124 -5.16 -1.15 13.79
CA ASP A 124 -4.80 -1.81 15.04
C ASP A 124 -3.87 -0.90 15.85
N GLU A 125 -4.49 0.00 16.62
CA GLU A 125 -3.78 0.96 17.47
C GLU A 125 -3.00 0.28 18.60
N ALA A 126 -3.34 -0.98 18.91
CA ALA A 126 -2.64 -1.76 19.93
C ALA A 126 -1.33 -2.36 19.39
N ASP A 127 -1.13 -2.46 18.07
CA ASP A 127 0.13 -2.93 17.50
C ASP A 127 1.18 -1.79 17.46
N PRO A 128 2.16 -1.80 18.39
CA PRO A 128 3.18 -0.74 18.45
C PRO A 128 4.05 -0.68 17.19
N ARG A 129 4.04 -1.73 16.36
CA ARG A 129 4.81 -1.80 15.12
C ARG A 129 4.13 -0.99 14.04
N VAL A 130 2.80 -1.08 13.93
CA VAL A 130 2.00 -0.24 13.02
C VAL A 130 2.09 1.22 13.43
N CYS A 131 1.96 1.50 14.74
CA CYS A 131 2.09 2.86 15.27
C CYS A 131 3.46 3.47 15.05
N GLY A 132 4.53 2.66 15.08
CA GLY A 132 5.91 3.09 14.88
C GLY A 132 6.35 3.11 13.42
N ALA A 133 5.55 2.64 12.48
CA ALA A 133 5.92 2.59 11.07
C ALA A 133 5.73 3.94 10.36
N ARG A 134 6.68 4.28 9.50
CA ARG A 134 6.62 5.38 8.54
C ARG A 134 6.96 4.86 7.16
N VAL A 135 6.02 4.97 6.23
CA VAL A 135 6.15 4.49 4.86
C VAL A 135 6.36 5.68 3.93
N PHE A 136 7.44 5.63 3.16
CA PHE A 136 7.72 6.57 2.08
C PHE A 136 7.47 5.90 0.75
N ASN A 137 6.58 6.49 -0.05
CA ASN A 137 6.22 6.03 -1.38
C ASN A 137 6.99 6.83 -2.43
N TRP A 138 7.69 6.15 -3.35
CA TRP A 138 8.51 6.71 -4.41
C TRP A 138 8.04 6.22 -5.78
N GLY A 139 8.46 6.93 -6.84
CA GLY A 139 8.16 6.54 -8.22
C GLY A 139 6.71 6.80 -8.62
N CYS A 140 6.06 5.84 -9.25
CA CYS A 140 4.69 5.96 -9.76
C CYS A 140 3.65 5.78 -8.66
N ILE A 141 3.63 6.64 -7.66
CA ILE A 141 2.78 6.54 -6.46
C ILE A 141 1.28 6.74 -6.71
N ARG A 142 0.89 7.40 -7.80
CA ARG A 142 -0.51 7.65 -8.19
C ARG A 142 -1.30 8.39 -7.11
N ALA A 143 -2.39 7.79 -6.62
CA ALA A 143 -3.25 8.37 -5.59
C ALA A 143 -2.70 8.21 -4.17
N LEU A 144 -1.59 7.48 -3.98
CA LEU A 144 -1.02 7.33 -2.66
C LEU A 144 -0.38 8.64 -2.18
N ARG A 145 -0.39 8.82 -0.87
CA ARG A 145 0.37 9.89 -0.24
C ARG A 145 1.87 9.56 -0.31
N PRO A 146 2.73 10.55 -0.57
CA PRO A 146 4.18 10.35 -0.58
C PRO A 146 4.72 9.78 0.75
N GLU A 147 4.06 10.14 1.85
CA GLU A 147 4.40 9.67 3.19
C GLU A 147 3.14 9.28 3.96
N VAL A 148 3.20 8.10 4.61
CA VAL A 148 2.17 7.59 5.52
C VAL A 148 2.83 7.19 6.82
N SER A 149 2.31 7.69 7.95
CA SER A 149 2.87 7.41 9.28
C SER A 149 1.80 6.81 10.18
N GLY A 150 2.06 5.63 10.75
CA GLY A 150 1.19 5.02 11.74
C GLY A 150 1.03 5.91 12.98
N ARG A 151 2.09 6.61 13.38
CA ARG A 151 2.05 7.57 14.48
C ARG A 151 1.04 8.71 14.22
N ARG A 152 0.94 9.19 12.96
CA ARG A 152 0.03 10.27 12.58
C ARG A 152 -1.45 9.88 12.71
N TRP A 153 -1.75 8.61 12.50
CA TRP A 153 -3.12 8.11 12.40
C TRP A 153 -3.58 7.31 13.62
N THR A 154 -2.75 7.22 14.67
CA THR A 154 -3.09 6.54 15.92
C THR A 154 -3.41 7.54 17.02
N LYS A 155 -4.06 7.06 18.08
CA LYS A 155 -4.37 7.86 19.27
C LYS A 155 -3.13 8.49 19.92
N ALA A 156 -1.98 7.81 19.85
CA ALA A 156 -0.71 8.33 20.36
C ALA A 156 -0.33 9.68 19.73
N ALA A 157 -0.63 9.90 18.45
CA ALA A 157 -0.38 11.17 17.76
C ALA A 157 -1.29 12.29 18.29
N THR A 158 -2.54 11.97 18.60
CA THR A 158 -3.50 12.95 19.15
C THR A 158 -3.03 13.44 20.51
N ASP A 159 -2.60 12.54 21.37
CA ASP A 159 -2.09 12.90 22.71
C ASP A 159 -0.82 13.73 22.63
N GLU A 160 0.08 13.42 21.69
CA GLU A 160 1.31 14.18 21.48
C GLU A 160 1.01 15.59 20.94
N VAL A 161 0.12 15.70 19.94
CA VAL A 161 -0.24 17.01 19.35
C VAL A 161 -0.90 17.92 20.37
N ASN A 162 -1.69 17.39 21.29
CA ASN A 162 -2.34 18.18 22.35
C ASN A 162 -1.34 18.82 23.34
N ALA A 163 -0.10 18.33 23.36
CA ALA A 163 0.97 18.94 24.17
C ALA A 163 1.59 20.18 23.51
N TYR A 164 1.36 20.42 22.22
CA TYR A 164 1.90 21.56 21.48
C TYR A 164 0.89 22.71 21.46
N LYS A 165 1.40 23.92 21.49
CA LYS A 165 0.61 25.16 21.34
C LYS A 165 0.95 25.82 20.01
N VAL A 166 -0.03 26.49 19.43
CA VAL A 166 0.20 27.36 18.28
C VAL A 166 1.12 28.50 18.69
N TYR A 167 2.13 28.78 17.88
CA TYR A 167 2.96 29.96 18.09
C TYR A 167 2.14 31.22 17.85
N GLU A 168 2.21 32.14 18.80
CA GLU A 168 1.63 33.48 18.67
C GLU A 168 2.71 34.45 18.22
N MET A 169 2.35 35.37 17.35
CA MET A 169 3.27 36.45 16.95
C MET A 169 3.53 37.35 18.17
N PRO A 170 4.80 37.79 18.41
CA PRO A 170 5.13 38.67 19.50
C PRO A 170 4.52 40.07 19.35
#